data_180d142c0c18726825ecd97d35ad58bb
#
_entry.id   180d142c0c18726825ecd97d35ad58bb
#
_cell.length_a   1.000
_cell.length_b   1.000
_cell.length_c   1.000
_cell.angle_alpha   90.00
_cell.angle_beta   90.00
_cell.angle_gamma   90.00
#
_symmetry.space_group_name_H-M   'P 1'
#
loop_
_entity.id
_entity.type
_entity.pdbx_description
1 polymer ?
#
loop_
_entity_poly.entity_id
_entity_poly.type
_entity_poly.pdbx_seq_one_letter_code
_entity_poly.pdbx_strand_id
1 'polypeptide(L)'
;TDFRRGKGTYQATMRAMKILKEKKLPFGVSGCYTSKNIDSISSDEFFDHLVECGAKFAWFFHYMPVGNDSAVELLPSPDQREKMYNRICEYRSTKPIFTIDFQNDAKFVNGCIAGGRNYLHINANGDIEPCAFIHYSDSNIREKTLLEAYQSPLFMAYHDGQPFNDNMFQPCPMLENPECLRSMVKKSGAHSTEYQSPESVDHLCDKTTLYAETWKPKADELWAA
;
A
#
# COMPACT_ATOMS: atom_id res chain seq x y z
N THR A 1 3.76 -2.00 17.40
CA THR A 1 5.08 -2.13 16.72
C THR A 1 5.79 -3.40 17.16
N ASP A 2 5.98 -3.61 18.45
CA ASP A 2 6.72 -4.76 19.00
C ASP A 2 6.09 -6.11 18.64
N PHE A 3 4.75 -6.20 18.60
CA PHE A 3 4.04 -7.41 18.16
C PHE A 3 4.50 -7.89 16.76
N ARG A 4 4.67 -6.96 15.82
CA ARG A 4 5.00 -7.29 14.43
C ARG A 4 6.50 -7.35 14.15
N ARG A 5 7.29 -6.50 14.82
CA ARG A 5 8.72 -6.28 14.50
C ARG A 5 9.68 -6.77 15.58
N GLY A 6 9.16 -7.34 16.67
CA GLY A 6 9.94 -7.83 17.78
C GLY A 6 10.11 -6.81 18.93
N LYS A 7 10.35 -7.35 20.11
CA LYS A 7 10.45 -6.59 21.37
C LYS A 7 11.53 -5.52 21.30
N GLY A 8 11.20 -4.32 21.73
CA GLY A 8 12.11 -3.17 21.79
C GLY A 8 12.10 -2.29 20.53
N THR A 9 11.45 -2.69 19.45
CA THR A 9 11.35 -1.89 18.22
C THR A 9 10.59 -0.58 18.47
N TYR A 10 9.53 -0.60 19.27
CA TYR A 10 8.81 0.62 19.65
C TYR A 10 9.73 1.63 20.32
N GLN A 11 10.49 1.19 21.32
CA GLN A 11 11.42 2.06 22.04
C GLN A 11 12.54 2.60 21.15
N ALA A 12 13.02 1.81 20.20
CA ALA A 12 13.99 2.25 19.22
C ALA A 12 13.41 3.36 18.31
N THR A 13 12.17 3.18 17.84
CA THR A 13 11.45 4.18 17.03
C THR A 13 11.26 5.50 17.82
N MET A 14 10.84 5.42 19.09
CA MET A 14 10.68 6.59 19.95
C MET A 14 12.00 7.35 20.17
N ARG A 15 13.09 6.63 20.39
CA ARG A 15 14.44 7.24 20.49
C ARG A 15 14.86 7.93 19.19
N ALA A 16 14.58 7.30 18.04
CA ALA A 16 14.88 7.88 16.73
C ALA A 16 14.12 9.20 16.50
N MET A 17 12.81 9.22 16.76
CA MET A 17 11.98 10.44 16.64
C MET A 17 12.48 11.55 17.57
N LYS A 18 12.84 11.22 18.82
CA LYS A 18 13.41 12.18 19.77
C LYS A 18 14.71 12.81 19.23
N ILE A 19 15.63 12.01 18.72
CA ILE A 19 16.91 12.49 18.16
C ILE A 19 16.65 13.39 16.95
N LEU A 20 15.75 13.01 16.04
CA LEU A 20 15.40 13.81 14.86
C LEU A 20 14.81 15.16 15.27
N LYS A 21 13.90 15.18 16.25
CA LYS A 21 13.32 16.41 16.80
C LYS A 21 14.39 17.32 17.43
N GLU A 22 15.26 16.78 18.29
CA GLU A 22 16.35 17.53 18.94
C GLU A 22 17.33 18.12 17.91
N LYS A 23 17.60 17.39 16.82
CA LYS A 23 18.43 17.84 15.71
C LYS A 23 17.72 18.78 14.74
N LYS A 24 16.42 19.07 14.95
CA LYS A 24 15.57 19.87 14.06
C LYS A 24 15.51 19.34 12.62
N LEU A 25 15.64 18.03 12.46
CA LEU A 25 15.51 17.37 11.15
C LEU A 25 14.03 17.09 10.87
N PRO A 26 13.51 17.43 9.67
CA PRO A 26 12.15 17.07 9.31
C PRO A 26 12.04 15.55 9.17
N PHE A 27 10.98 14.98 9.72
CA PHE A 27 10.68 13.55 9.57
C PHE A 27 9.18 13.29 9.56
N GLY A 28 8.81 12.13 9.06
CA GLY A 28 7.48 11.59 9.14
C GLY A 28 7.48 10.16 9.65
N VAL A 29 6.31 9.59 9.76
CA VAL A 29 6.08 8.21 10.15
C VAL A 29 5.34 7.45 9.08
N SER A 30 5.60 6.15 9.00
CA SER A 30 4.83 5.23 8.16
C SER A 30 4.08 4.26 9.05
N GLY A 31 2.78 4.14 8.84
CA GLY A 31 1.89 3.27 9.59
C GLY A 31 1.15 2.29 8.69
N CYS A 32 1.14 1.01 9.06
CA CYS A 32 0.30 0.02 8.41
C CYS A 32 -0.92 -0.25 9.30
N TYR A 33 -2.11 0.01 8.80
CA TYR A 33 -3.34 -0.31 9.51
C TYR A 33 -3.91 -1.67 9.11
N THR A 34 -4.49 -2.34 10.09
CA THR A 34 -5.03 -3.69 10.00
C THR A 34 -6.36 -3.76 10.73
N SER A 35 -7.10 -4.86 10.56
CA SER A 35 -8.33 -5.13 11.32
C SER A 35 -8.13 -5.06 12.85
N LYS A 36 -6.91 -5.28 13.35
CA LYS A 36 -6.61 -5.35 14.80
C LYS A 36 -6.11 -4.07 15.42
N ASN A 37 -5.61 -3.09 14.62
CA ASN A 37 -5.03 -1.87 15.17
C ASN A 37 -5.75 -0.59 14.73
N ILE A 38 -6.80 -0.71 13.95
CA ILE A 38 -7.49 0.43 13.35
C ILE A 38 -7.96 1.45 14.41
N ASP A 39 -8.52 1.00 15.52
CA ASP A 39 -9.01 1.88 16.57
C ASP A 39 -7.90 2.69 17.23
N SER A 40 -6.74 2.07 17.43
CA SER A 40 -5.57 2.75 17.98
C SER A 40 -4.92 3.70 16.98
N ILE A 41 -4.68 3.26 15.72
CA ILE A 41 -3.94 4.04 14.74
C ILE A 41 -4.76 5.21 14.16
N SER A 42 -6.09 5.17 14.29
CA SER A 42 -7.01 6.23 13.87
C SER A 42 -7.48 7.14 15.02
N SER A 43 -6.93 6.98 16.23
CA SER A 43 -7.36 7.76 17.40
C SER A 43 -6.71 9.14 17.47
N ASP A 44 -7.37 10.07 18.16
CA ASP A 44 -6.83 11.41 18.44
C ASP A 44 -5.52 11.33 19.21
N GLU A 45 -5.46 10.45 20.20
CA GLU A 45 -4.27 10.26 21.05
C GLU A 45 -3.06 9.83 20.24
N PHE A 46 -3.25 8.96 19.23
CA PHE A 46 -2.16 8.54 18.36
C PHE A 46 -1.64 9.71 17.52
N PHE A 47 -2.53 10.49 16.92
CA PHE A 47 -2.13 11.63 16.09
C PHE A 47 -1.52 12.76 16.92
N ASP A 48 -2.08 13.07 18.09
CA ASP A 48 -1.51 14.05 19.01
C ASP A 48 -0.11 13.64 19.45
N HIS A 49 0.08 12.35 19.75
CA HIS A 49 1.39 11.81 20.06
C HIS A 49 2.41 11.98 18.92
N LEU A 50 2.00 11.76 17.66
CA LEU A 50 2.89 12.00 16.51
C LEU A 50 3.27 13.46 16.37
N VAL A 51 2.31 14.37 16.56
CA VAL A 51 2.55 15.83 16.55
C VAL A 51 3.51 16.22 17.69
N GLU A 52 3.27 15.74 18.91
CA GLU A 52 4.15 15.96 20.07
C GLU A 52 5.57 15.44 19.84
N CYS A 53 5.71 14.29 19.19
CA CYS A 53 7.02 13.77 18.78
C CYS A 53 7.72 14.63 17.73
N GLY A 54 7.00 15.52 17.04
CA GLY A 54 7.53 16.43 16.03
C GLY A 54 7.46 15.93 14.60
N ALA A 55 6.70 14.87 14.35
CA ALA A 55 6.45 14.38 12.99
C ALA A 55 5.74 15.46 12.15
N LYS A 56 6.17 15.62 10.89
CA LYS A 56 5.62 16.61 9.96
C LYS A 56 4.61 15.98 8.99
N PHE A 57 4.73 14.69 8.76
CA PHE A 57 3.79 13.94 7.95
C PHE A 57 3.62 12.51 8.50
N ALA A 58 2.49 11.90 8.16
CA ALA A 58 2.21 10.49 8.45
C ALA A 58 1.67 9.83 7.19
N TRP A 59 2.27 8.73 6.81
CA TRP A 59 1.91 7.96 5.62
C TRP A 59 1.32 6.63 6.04
N PHE A 60 0.05 6.42 5.76
CA PHE A 60 -0.68 5.21 6.13
C PHE A 60 -0.83 4.27 4.95
N PHE A 61 -0.63 3.00 5.23
CA PHE A 61 -0.81 1.90 4.28
C PHE A 61 -1.83 0.92 4.82
N HIS A 62 -2.74 0.54 3.96
CA HIS A 62 -3.58 -0.62 4.19
C HIS A 62 -2.70 -1.88 4.28
N TYR A 63 -3.07 -2.85 5.12
CA TYR A 63 -2.40 -4.14 5.13
C TYR A 63 -2.54 -4.84 3.78
N MET A 64 -1.45 -5.35 3.25
CA MET A 64 -1.38 -6.04 1.96
C MET A 64 -1.04 -7.52 2.21
N PRO A 65 -1.91 -8.48 1.78
CA PRO A 65 -1.74 -9.91 2.07
C PRO A 65 -0.78 -10.59 1.08
N VAL A 66 0.47 -10.12 1.02
CA VAL A 66 1.52 -10.63 0.13
C VAL A 66 2.22 -11.82 0.78
N GLY A 67 2.53 -12.85 -0.03
CA GLY A 67 3.20 -14.07 0.40
C GLY A 67 2.22 -15.21 0.76
N ASN A 68 2.67 -16.44 0.56
CA ASN A 68 1.84 -17.65 0.73
C ASN A 68 1.18 -17.75 2.11
N ASP A 69 1.89 -17.36 3.17
CA ASP A 69 1.44 -17.46 4.57
C ASP A 69 0.91 -16.14 5.12
N SER A 70 0.44 -15.23 4.26
CA SER A 70 -0.08 -13.94 4.69
C SER A 70 -1.38 -14.07 5.50
N ALA A 71 -1.48 -13.27 6.57
CA ALA A 71 -2.60 -13.28 7.51
C ALA A 71 -3.80 -12.50 6.94
N VAL A 72 -4.64 -13.13 6.13
CA VAL A 72 -5.79 -12.49 5.44
C VAL A 72 -6.78 -11.85 6.45
N GLU A 73 -6.87 -12.40 7.65
CA GLU A 73 -7.70 -11.87 8.74
C GLU A 73 -7.24 -10.49 9.26
N LEU A 74 -6.07 -10.03 8.85
CA LEU A 74 -5.60 -8.67 9.15
C LEU A 74 -6.11 -7.62 8.17
N LEU A 75 -6.77 -8.00 7.09
CA LEU A 75 -7.46 -7.06 6.21
C LEU A 75 -8.54 -6.31 7.00
N PRO A 76 -8.58 -4.96 6.96
CA PRO A 76 -9.65 -4.20 7.60
C PRO A 76 -11.00 -4.50 6.95
N SER A 77 -12.07 -4.51 7.74
CA SER A 77 -13.43 -4.55 7.18
C SER A 77 -13.74 -3.27 6.40
N PRO A 78 -14.80 -3.26 5.55
CA PRO A 78 -15.24 -2.05 4.86
C PRO A 78 -15.47 -0.86 5.80
N ASP A 79 -16.15 -1.07 6.93
CA ASP A 79 -16.41 -0.01 7.92
C ASP A 79 -15.13 0.49 8.60
N GLN A 80 -14.17 -0.41 8.85
CA GLN A 80 -12.87 -0.03 9.39
C GLN A 80 -12.06 0.81 8.39
N ARG A 81 -12.09 0.45 7.11
CA ARG A 81 -11.41 1.21 6.05
C ARG A 81 -12.06 2.59 5.86
N GLU A 82 -13.39 2.67 5.84
CA GLU A 82 -14.13 3.93 5.82
C GLU A 82 -13.78 4.79 7.03
N LYS A 83 -13.77 4.22 8.24
CA LYS A 83 -13.35 4.92 9.46
C LYS A 83 -11.96 5.54 9.30
N MET A 84 -10.99 4.79 8.80
CA MET A 84 -9.63 5.30 8.59
C MET A 84 -9.62 6.47 7.60
N TYR A 85 -10.31 6.34 6.46
CA TYR A 85 -10.44 7.38 5.47
C TYR A 85 -11.02 8.67 6.07
N ASN A 86 -12.15 8.57 6.80
CA ASN A 86 -12.81 9.73 7.41
C ASN A 86 -11.90 10.41 8.44
N ARG A 87 -11.21 9.65 9.29
CA ARG A 87 -10.27 10.20 10.27
C ARG A 87 -9.07 10.88 9.62
N ILE A 88 -8.51 10.30 8.57
CA ILE A 88 -7.41 10.93 7.80
C ILE A 88 -7.87 12.27 7.19
N CYS A 89 -9.05 12.31 6.57
CA CYS A 89 -9.61 13.54 6.02
C CYS A 89 -9.83 14.61 7.10
N GLU A 90 -10.36 14.24 8.26
CA GLU A 90 -10.53 15.14 9.40
C GLU A 90 -9.18 15.70 9.89
N TYR A 91 -8.20 14.82 10.09
CA TYR A 91 -6.90 15.23 10.63
C TYR A 91 -6.09 16.12 9.68
N ARG A 92 -6.29 16.03 8.37
CA ARG A 92 -5.71 16.97 7.41
C ARG A 92 -6.09 18.42 7.66
N SER A 93 -7.28 18.65 8.21
CA SER A 93 -7.79 20.00 8.47
C SER A 93 -7.66 20.43 9.94
N THR A 94 -7.54 19.50 10.87
CA THR A 94 -7.60 19.78 12.31
C THR A 94 -6.27 19.61 13.05
N LYS A 95 -5.31 18.89 12.49
CA LYS A 95 -4.03 18.61 13.15
C LYS A 95 -2.84 19.15 12.32
N PRO A 96 -1.78 19.69 12.97
CA PRO A 96 -0.62 20.23 12.26
C PRO A 96 0.34 19.12 11.77
N ILE A 97 -0.20 18.14 11.09
CA ILE A 97 0.52 17.02 10.49
C ILE A 97 -0.09 16.68 9.12
N PHE A 98 0.74 16.61 8.07
CA PHE A 98 0.27 16.21 6.76
C PHE A 98 0.05 14.69 6.72
N THR A 99 -1.17 14.25 6.38
CA THR A 99 -1.53 12.83 6.36
C THR A 99 -1.80 12.33 4.95
N ILE A 100 -1.29 11.14 4.65
CA ILE A 100 -1.48 10.44 3.37
C ILE A 100 -2.06 9.06 3.67
N ASP A 101 -3.14 8.71 2.99
CA ASP A 101 -3.70 7.35 2.98
C ASP A 101 -3.47 6.73 1.60
N PHE A 102 -2.45 5.89 1.49
CA PHE A 102 -1.94 5.42 0.20
C PHE A 102 -3.02 4.83 -0.71
N GLN A 103 -3.92 4.02 -0.15
CA GLN A 103 -4.98 3.36 -0.93
C GLN A 103 -6.21 4.25 -1.17
N ASN A 104 -6.62 5.02 -0.17
CA ASN A 104 -7.87 5.79 -0.24
C ASN A 104 -7.70 7.19 -0.86
N ASP A 105 -6.47 7.64 -1.03
CA ASP A 105 -6.15 8.94 -1.67
C ASP A 105 -6.06 8.87 -3.20
N ALA A 106 -6.37 7.74 -3.80
CA ALA A 106 -6.26 7.54 -5.25
C ALA A 106 -7.06 8.58 -6.06
N LYS A 107 -8.16 9.11 -5.52
CA LYS A 107 -8.94 10.19 -6.16
C LYS A 107 -8.13 11.47 -6.40
N PHE A 108 -7.14 11.77 -5.56
CA PHE A 108 -6.31 12.96 -5.70
C PHE A 108 -5.17 12.79 -6.72
N VAL A 109 -4.88 11.55 -7.09
CA VAL A 109 -3.81 11.18 -8.02
C VAL A 109 -4.32 10.42 -9.24
N ASN A 110 -5.64 10.37 -9.41
CA ASN A 110 -6.32 9.73 -10.53
C ASN A 110 -6.00 8.22 -10.68
N GLY A 111 -6.13 7.48 -9.58
CA GLY A 111 -6.00 6.02 -9.55
C GLY A 111 -4.65 5.52 -9.03
N CYS A 112 -4.32 4.28 -9.37
CA CYS A 112 -3.06 3.64 -8.96
C CYS A 112 -1.85 4.37 -9.53
N ILE A 113 -0.85 4.63 -8.70
CA ILE A 113 0.40 5.32 -9.08
C ILE A 113 1.53 4.38 -9.51
N ALA A 114 1.32 3.07 -9.39
CA ALA A 114 2.31 2.02 -9.67
C ALA A 114 2.50 1.76 -11.18
N GLY A 115 3.32 0.76 -11.50
CA GLY A 115 3.58 0.35 -12.88
C GLY A 115 4.32 1.38 -13.72
N GLY A 116 5.20 2.17 -13.07
CA GLY A 116 5.98 3.20 -13.74
C GLY A 116 5.25 4.52 -13.98
N ARG A 117 3.97 4.63 -13.60
CA ARG A 117 3.23 5.89 -13.77
C ARG A 117 3.82 7.01 -12.91
N ASN A 118 4.04 6.77 -11.63
CA ASN A 118 4.69 7.70 -10.70
C ASN A 118 5.84 7.03 -9.94
N TYR A 119 5.86 5.71 -9.83
CA TYR A 119 6.96 4.94 -9.25
C TYR A 119 6.95 3.50 -9.75
N LEU A 120 8.07 2.83 -9.53
CA LEU A 120 8.27 1.40 -9.60
C LEU A 120 9.07 0.95 -8.37
N HIS A 121 9.17 -0.35 -8.16
CA HIS A 121 10.01 -0.94 -7.13
C HIS A 121 11.14 -1.76 -7.75
N ILE A 122 12.33 -1.67 -7.18
CA ILE A 122 13.45 -2.56 -7.51
C ILE A 122 13.80 -3.31 -6.22
N ASN A 123 13.65 -4.62 -6.24
CA ASN A 123 13.93 -5.44 -5.07
C ASN A 123 15.44 -5.68 -4.87
N ALA A 124 15.82 -6.34 -3.77
CA ALA A 124 17.21 -6.60 -3.44
C ALA A 124 17.95 -7.49 -4.48
N ASN A 125 17.21 -8.28 -5.25
CA ASN A 125 17.76 -9.14 -6.32
C ASN A 125 17.88 -8.39 -7.66
N GLY A 126 17.35 -7.17 -7.74
CA GLY A 126 17.38 -6.35 -8.94
C GLY A 126 16.17 -6.51 -9.84
N ASP A 127 15.15 -7.30 -9.44
CA ASP A 127 13.94 -7.43 -10.23
C ASP A 127 13.14 -6.12 -10.17
N ILE A 128 12.63 -5.72 -11.32
CA ILE A 128 11.86 -4.49 -11.48
C ILE A 128 10.38 -4.84 -11.40
N GLU A 129 9.76 -4.44 -10.29
CA GLU A 129 8.38 -4.75 -9.93
C GLU A 129 7.48 -3.51 -10.14
N PRO A 130 6.21 -3.69 -10.56
CA PRO A 130 5.31 -2.56 -10.72
C PRO A 130 5.05 -1.79 -9.42
N CYS A 131 5.06 -2.49 -8.29
CA CYS A 131 4.74 -1.93 -6.97
C CYS A 131 5.49 -2.71 -5.89
N ALA A 132 5.82 -2.06 -4.79
CA ALA A 132 6.42 -2.70 -3.61
C ALA A 132 5.55 -3.81 -2.97
N PHE A 133 4.29 -3.93 -3.37
CA PHE A 133 3.36 -4.96 -2.92
C PHE A 133 3.03 -5.99 -4.02
N ILE A 134 3.56 -5.83 -5.22
CA ILE A 134 3.32 -6.71 -6.36
C ILE A 134 4.63 -7.41 -6.70
N HIS A 135 4.82 -8.58 -6.12
CA HIS A 135 6.06 -9.34 -6.19
C HIS A 135 6.09 -10.24 -7.45
N TYR A 136 5.89 -9.61 -8.61
CA TYR A 136 6.03 -10.22 -9.94
C TYR A 136 6.86 -9.33 -10.84
N SER A 137 7.73 -9.93 -11.65
CA SER A 137 8.59 -9.22 -12.57
C SER A 137 8.84 -10.00 -13.86
N ASP A 138 9.05 -9.27 -14.95
CA ASP A 138 9.54 -9.75 -16.24
C ASP A 138 10.85 -9.07 -16.65
N SER A 139 11.48 -8.33 -15.71
CA SER A 139 12.65 -7.50 -15.97
C SER A 139 13.58 -7.40 -14.77
N ASN A 140 14.91 -7.36 -15.01
CA ASN A 140 15.90 -7.17 -13.96
C ASN A 140 16.85 -6.02 -14.33
N ILE A 141 17.19 -5.14 -13.36
CA ILE A 141 18.05 -3.97 -13.57
C ILE A 141 19.49 -4.30 -13.99
N ARG A 142 19.92 -5.54 -13.77
CA ARG A 142 21.24 -6.02 -14.22
C ARG A 142 21.28 -6.39 -15.71
N GLU A 143 20.11 -6.56 -16.33
CA GLU A 143 19.97 -7.05 -17.71
C GLU A 143 19.32 -6.00 -18.62
N LYS A 144 18.49 -5.12 -18.05
CA LYS A 144 17.75 -4.11 -18.79
C LYS A 144 17.94 -2.72 -18.19
N THR A 145 17.91 -1.72 -19.03
CA THR A 145 17.77 -0.33 -18.59
C THR A 145 16.37 -0.07 -18.04
N LEU A 146 16.19 1.00 -17.28
CA LEU A 146 14.85 1.40 -16.79
C LEU A 146 13.89 1.67 -17.96
N LEU A 147 14.37 2.25 -19.06
CA LEU A 147 13.52 2.53 -20.22
C LEU A 147 13.03 1.23 -20.88
N GLU A 148 13.87 0.23 -21.01
CA GLU A 148 13.48 -1.10 -21.51
C GLU A 148 12.52 -1.80 -20.56
N ALA A 149 12.71 -1.64 -19.25
CA ALA A 149 11.79 -2.18 -18.25
C ALA A 149 10.40 -1.53 -18.31
N TYR A 150 10.33 -0.21 -18.51
CA TYR A 150 9.06 0.49 -18.72
C TYR A 150 8.29 0.02 -19.96
N GLN A 151 9.00 -0.55 -20.94
CA GLN A 151 8.44 -1.10 -22.17
C GLN A 151 8.24 -2.62 -22.10
N SER A 152 8.49 -3.23 -20.94
CA SER A 152 8.28 -4.67 -20.76
C SER A 152 6.78 -5.02 -20.81
N PRO A 153 6.43 -6.27 -21.16
CA PRO A 153 5.04 -6.69 -21.23
C PRO A 153 4.22 -6.43 -19.95
N LEU A 154 4.82 -6.61 -18.77
CA LEU A 154 4.14 -6.36 -17.49
C LEU A 154 3.86 -4.87 -17.28
N PHE A 155 4.86 -4.00 -17.51
CA PHE A 155 4.70 -2.57 -17.35
C PHE A 155 3.75 -1.96 -18.40
N MET A 156 3.80 -2.44 -19.65
CA MET A 156 2.85 -2.04 -20.66
C MET A 156 1.41 -2.48 -20.34
N ALA A 157 1.23 -3.67 -19.75
CA ALA A 157 -0.09 -4.10 -19.28
C ALA A 157 -0.63 -3.20 -18.15
N TYR A 158 0.25 -2.72 -17.26
CA TYR A 158 -0.12 -1.69 -16.25
C TYR A 158 -0.49 -0.36 -16.89
N HIS A 159 0.33 0.11 -17.84
CA HIS A 159 0.07 1.36 -18.57
C HIS A 159 -1.29 1.34 -19.28
N ASP A 160 -1.55 0.28 -20.03
CA ASP A 160 -2.76 0.15 -20.83
C ASP A 160 -4.01 -0.15 -20.02
N GLY A 161 -3.85 -0.77 -18.84
CA GLY A 161 -4.94 -1.14 -17.95
C GLY A 161 -5.37 -0.05 -16.96
N GLN A 162 -4.58 1.01 -16.78
CA GLN A 162 -4.91 2.09 -15.84
C GLN A 162 -5.85 3.13 -16.47
N PRO A 163 -6.82 3.64 -15.70
CA PRO A 163 -7.20 3.23 -14.36
C PRO A 163 -7.86 1.85 -14.34
N PHE A 164 -7.55 1.01 -13.37
CA PHE A 164 -8.12 -0.34 -13.24
C PHE A 164 -9.61 -0.34 -12.87
N ASN A 165 -10.11 0.80 -12.39
CA ASN A 165 -11.50 1.02 -12.03
C ASN A 165 -11.84 2.51 -12.14
N ASP A 166 -13.06 2.84 -12.56
CA ASP A 166 -13.55 4.22 -12.62
C ASP A 166 -13.79 4.80 -11.22
N ASN A 167 -14.07 3.94 -10.23
CA ASN A 167 -14.20 4.30 -8.84
C ASN A 167 -12.82 4.35 -8.16
N MET A 168 -12.35 5.54 -7.82
CA MET A 168 -11.02 5.75 -7.23
C MET A 168 -10.87 5.26 -5.78
N PHE A 169 -11.93 4.75 -5.15
CA PHE A 169 -11.82 3.94 -3.94
C PHE A 169 -11.52 2.45 -4.22
N GLN A 170 -11.41 2.08 -5.50
CA GLN A 170 -11.03 0.75 -5.97
C GLN A 170 -9.81 0.79 -6.92
N PRO A 171 -8.69 1.47 -6.57
CA PRO A 171 -7.62 1.74 -7.52
C PRO A 171 -6.64 0.58 -7.71
N CYS A 172 -6.54 -0.35 -6.76
CA CYS A 172 -5.46 -1.33 -6.71
C CYS A 172 -5.82 -2.60 -7.51
N PRO A 173 -4.94 -3.04 -8.41
CA PRO A 173 -5.17 -4.28 -9.15
C PRO A 173 -5.06 -5.53 -8.27
N MET A 174 -4.46 -5.44 -7.08
CA MET A 174 -4.36 -6.58 -6.16
C MET A 174 -5.53 -6.65 -5.19
N LEU A 175 -5.86 -5.51 -4.53
CA LEU A 175 -6.89 -5.50 -3.48
C LEU A 175 -8.31 -5.43 -4.02
N GLU A 176 -8.54 -4.64 -5.07
CA GLU A 176 -9.90 -4.33 -5.53
C GLU A 176 -10.21 -4.87 -6.93
N ASN A 177 -9.17 -5.18 -7.73
CA ASN A 177 -9.35 -5.66 -9.11
C ASN A 177 -8.47 -6.89 -9.39
N PRO A 178 -8.56 -7.98 -8.60
CA PRO A 178 -7.62 -9.10 -8.67
C PRO A 178 -7.56 -9.78 -10.04
N GLU A 179 -8.65 -9.80 -10.80
CA GLU A 179 -8.65 -10.37 -12.15
C GLU A 179 -7.81 -9.54 -13.14
N CYS A 180 -7.68 -8.23 -12.92
CA CYS A 180 -6.77 -7.39 -13.70
C CYS A 180 -5.31 -7.81 -13.45
N LEU A 181 -4.91 -7.97 -12.18
CA LEU A 181 -3.57 -8.42 -11.83
C LEU A 181 -3.28 -9.82 -12.40
N ARG A 182 -4.21 -10.76 -12.21
CA ARG A 182 -4.10 -12.13 -12.72
C ARG A 182 -3.85 -12.14 -14.24
N SER A 183 -4.63 -11.36 -14.97
CA SER A 183 -4.51 -11.24 -16.42
C SER A 183 -3.17 -10.62 -16.83
N MET A 184 -2.75 -9.54 -16.18
CA MET A 184 -1.49 -8.86 -16.49
C MET A 184 -0.28 -9.78 -16.28
N VAL A 185 -0.18 -10.44 -15.13
CA VAL A 185 0.92 -11.35 -14.82
C VAL A 185 0.96 -12.54 -15.78
N LYS A 186 -0.18 -13.17 -16.04
CA LYS A 186 -0.25 -14.34 -16.97
C LYS A 186 0.10 -13.96 -18.40
N LYS A 187 -0.40 -12.83 -18.90
CA LYS A 187 -0.15 -12.38 -20.29
C LYS A 187 1.29 -11.92 -20.51
N SER A 188 1.90 -11.31 -19.50
CA SER A 188 3.29 -10.85 -19.59
C SER A 188 4.31 -11.97 -19.43
N GLY A 189 3.91 -13.12 -18.90
CA GLY A 189 4.84 -14.18 -18.51
C GLY A 189 5.72 -13.83 -17.31
N ALA A 190 5.32 -12.82 -16.53
CA ALA A 190 6.04 -12.43 -15.32
C ALA A 190 6.08 -13.57 -14.31
N HIS A 191 7.20 -13.67 -13.59
CA HIS A 191 7.43 -14.67 -12.56
C HIS A 191 7.32 -14.05 -11.16
N SER A 192 7.09 -14.88 -10.15
CA SER A 192 7.14 -14.46 -8.75
C SER A 192 8.59 -14.12 -8.36
N THR A 193 8.77 -13.00 -7.68
CA THR A 193 10.06 -12.55 -7.14
C THR A 193 10.29 -13.00 -5.69
N GLU A 194 9.37 -13.76 -5.14
CA GLU A 194 9.47 -14.46 -3.83
C GLU A 194 10.25 -15.76 -3.98
N TYR A 195 11.58 -15.68 -4.13
CA TYR A 195 12.43 -16.83 -4.47
C TYR A 195 12.41 -17.98 -3.46
N GLN A 196 12.19 -17.69 -2.18
CA GLN A 196 12.17 -18.74 -1.14
C GLN A 196 10.84 -19.48 -1.08
N SER A 197 9.74 -18.78 -1.34
CA SER A 197 8.39 -19.33 -1.32
C SER A 197 7.55 -18.63 -2.41
N PRO A 198 7.80 -18.98 -3.69
CA PRO A 198 7.11 -18.32 -4.80
C PRO A 198 5.60 -18.42 -4.67
N GLU A 199 4.93 -17.27 -4.59
CA GLU A 199 3.48 -17.21 -4.60
C GLU A 199 2.97 -17.11 -6.04
N SER A 200 2.04 -17.99 -6.41
CA SER A 200 1.37 -17.88 -7.72
C SER A 200 0.41 -16.70 -7.74
N VAL A 201 0.25 -16.06 -8.89
CA VAL A 201 -0.72 -14.96 -9.04
C VAL A 201 -2.16 -15.43 -8.79
N ASP A 202 -2.46 -16.69 -9.10
CA ASP A 202 -3.79 -17.25 -8.80
C ASP A 202 -4.04 -17.29 -7.30
N HIS A 203 -3.11 -17.80 -6.51
CA HIS A 203 -3.23 -17.84 -5.05
C HIS A 203 -3.37 -16.44 -4.44
N LEU A 204 -2.55 -15.48 -4.87
CA LEU A 204 -2.63 -14.09 -4.38
C LEU A 204 -4.00 -13.48 -4.71
N CYS A 205 -4.47 -13.64 -5.94
CA CYS A 205 -5.75 -13.06 -6.37
C CYS A 205 -6.96 -13.74 -5.69
N ASP A 206 -6.91 -15.05 -5.48
CA ASP A 206 -7.96 -15.78 -4.76
C ASP A 206 -8.11 -15.28 -3.31
N LYS A 207 -7.00 -14.96 -2.63
CA LYS A 207 -7.00 -14.36 -1.29
C LYS A 207 -7.70 -13.00 -1.23
N THR A 208 -7.63 -12.22 -2.29
CA THR A 208 -8.14 -10.83 -2.32
C THR A 208 -9.52 -10.70 -2.95
N THR A 209 -10.00 -11.73 -3.65
CA THR A 209 -11.31 -11.70 -4.33
C THR A 209 -12.46 -11.38 -3.38
N LEU A 210 -12.58 -12.10 -2.27
CA LEU A 210 -13.64 -11.86 -1.28
C LEU A 210 -13.53 -10.45 -0.67
N TYR A 211 -12.32 -9.97 -0.45
CA TYR A 211 -12.11 -8.61 0.05
C TYR A 211 -12.60 -7.56 -0.97
N ALA A 212 -12.27 -7.71 -2.24
CA ALA A 212 -12.72 -6.83 -3.32
C ALA A 212 -14.24 -6.77 -3.40
N GLU A 213 -14.90 -7.93 -3.35
CA GLU A 213 -16.37 -8.05 -3.39
C GLU A 213 -17.04 -7.39 -2.18
N THR A 214 -16.49 -7.56 -0.98
CA THR A 214 -17.05 -6.97 0.25
C THR A 214 -16.79 -5.47 0.36
N TRP A 215 -15.66 -4.98 -0.16
CA TRP A 215 -15.33 -3.56 -0.18
C TRP A 215 -16.14 -2.78 -1.21
N LYS A 216 -16.45 -3.38 -2.36
CA LYS A 216 -17.08 -2.70 -3.49
C LYS A 216 -18.34 -1.89 -3.14
N PRO A 217 -19.35 -2.40 -2.40
CA PRO A 217 -20.55 -1.62 -2.06
C PRO A 217 -20.22 -0.35 -1.28
N LYS A 218 -19.30 -0.43 -0.32
CA LYS A 218 -18.86 0.71 0.48
C LYS A 218 -18.03 1.71 -0.35
N ALA A 219 -17.20 1.23 -1.23
CA ALA A 219 -16.45 2.06 -2.18
C ALA A 219 -17.39 2.84 -3.10
N ASP A 220 -18.44 2.19 -3.60
CA ASP A 220 -19.45 2.83 -4.47
C ASP A 220 -20.25 3.89 -3.70
N GLU A 221 -20.61 3.65 -2.44
CA GLU A 221 -21.25 4.63 -1.55
C GLU A 221 -20.34 5.86 -1.35
N LEU A 222 -19.08 5.65 -1.00
CA LEU A 222 -18.11 6.73 -0.78
C LEU A 222 -17.78 7.53 -2.05
N TRP A 223 -17.87 6.89 -3.20
CA TRP A 223 -17.61 7.54 -4.49
C TRP A 223 -18.78 8.40 -4.96
N ALA A 224 -19.99 8.03 -4.58
CA ALA A 224 -21.22 8.76 -4.90
C ALA A 224 -21.48 9.97 -3.97
N ALA A 225 -20.82 10.04 -2.81
CA ALA A 225 -20.95 11.09 -1.80
C ALA A 225 -20.08 12.32 -2.12
#